data_6827851d6d4447ffa07e17720c26d744
#
_entry.id   6827851d6d4447ffa07e17720c26d744
#
_cell.length_a   1.000
_cell.length_b   1.000
_cell.length_c   1.000
_cell.angle_alpha   90.00
_cell.angle_beta   90.00
_cell.angle_gamma   90.00
#
_symmetry.space_group_name_H-M   'P 1'
#
loop_
_entity.id
_entity.type
_entity.pdbx_description
1 polymer ?
#
loop_
_entity_poly.entity_id
_entity_poly.type
_entity_poly.pdbx_seq_one_letter_code
_entity_poly.pdbx_strand_id
1 'polypeptide(L)'
;MDINKIKNVTVAGCGTQGSQIASQIAYKGFNVTVWVRSEASIGRAKPRLAAIREQYAAALEGWKKDPAQYCRGLSDEKDLTEEQIDALEKKGLAGIDSIKLETDYDKAFSDADIVVECINENPDEKRAFYKELAKHLPEKTILLTDSSTFMPSTFMEDTGRPEKYMTLHFANQIWKNNLAEVMKTSKTSEEVFELVQEFAKKMGMVPLKLYKEQPGYILNTLLIPWFKAALYLAATGVSDPETIDLTWVLDTGADPGQAPFRKLDKIGLVLCYKIFSMDPEASKPGTVMNQIGNYLKKYIDAGKTGIAVGEGFYKYENYDK
;
A
#
# COMPACT_ATOMS: atom_id res chain seq x y z
N MET A 1 14.02 -8.45 -20.91
CA MET A 1 14.51 -9.10 -19.66
C MET A 1 13.63 -10.30 -19.32
N ASP A 2 14.20 -11.32 -18.63
CA ASP A 2 13.44 -12.53 -18.25
C ASP A 2 13.11 -12.46 -16.74
N ILE A 3 11.82 -12.51 -16.41
CA ILE A 3 11.31 -12.48 -15.03
C ILE A 3 11.88 -13.63 -14.15
N ASN A 4 12.29 -14.74 -14.75
CA ASN A 4 12.87 -15.87 -14.01
C ASN A 4 14.31 -15.58 -13.51
N LYS A 5 14.94 -14.54 -14.03
CA LYS A 5 16.25 -14.06 -13.59
C LYS A 5 16.16 -13.08 -12.42
N ILE A 6 14.98 -12.53 -12.16
CA ILE A 6 14.75 -11.64 -11.01
C ILE A 6 14.71 -12.49 -9.73
N LYS A 7 15.66 -12.25 -8.83
CA LYS A 7 15.79 -12.98 -7.56
C LYS A 7 16.00 -12.06 -6.37
N ASN A 8 16.82 -11.02 -6.54
CA ASN A 8 17.25 -10.14 -5.47
C ASN A 8 16.49 -8.81 -5.52
N VAL A 9 15.70 -8.54 -4.50
CA VAL A 9 14.90 -7.31 -4.41
C VAL A 9 15.34 -6.53 -3.18
N THR A 10 15.65 -5.26 -3.36
CA THR A 10 15.91 -4.36 -2.24
C THR A 10 14.73 -3.40 -2.06
N VAL A 11 14.20 -3.35 -0.85
CA VAL A 11 13.19 -2.36 -0.45
C VAL A 11 13.87 -1.24 0.32
N ALA A 12 13.84 -0.03 -0.21
CA ALA A 12 14.45 1.13 0.41
C ALA A 12 13.45 1.81 1.34
N GLY A 13 13.57 1.54 2.64
CA GLY A 13 12.66 2.02 3.68
C GLY A 13 11.80 0.91 4.27
N CYS A 14 11.59 0.98 5.60
CA CYS A 14 10.79 0.03 6.37
C CYS A 14 9.72 0.77 7.20
N GLY A 15 9.00 1.68 6.55
CA GLY A 15 7.79 2.29 7.08
C GLY A 15 6.61 1.32 7.05
N THR A 16 5.39 1.85 7.23
CA THR A 16 4.16 1.03 7.18
C THR A 16 4.05 0.27 5.87
N GLN A 17 4.26 0.93 4.73
CA GLN A 17 4.12 0.31 3.41
C GLN A 17 5.35 -0.54 3.07
N GLY A 18 6.57 -0.02 3.26
CA GLY A 18 7.80 -0.75 2.94
C GLY A 18 7.94 -2.06 3.68
N SER A 19 7.48 -2.17 4.94
CA SER A 19 7.47 -3.44 5.68
C SER A 19 6.51 -4.46 5.07
N GLN A 20 5.34 -4.04 4.62
CA GLN A 20 4.36 -4.92 3.95
C GLN A 20 4.88 -5.40 2.59
N ILE A 21 5.45 -4.47 1.80
CA ILE A 21 6.02 -4.78 0.47
C ILE A 21 7.17 -5.77 0.60
N ALA A 22 8.12 -5.52 1.51
CA ALA A 22 9.25 -6.42 1.76
C ALA A 22 8.79 -7.81 2.18
N SER A 23 7.81 -7.88 3.10
CA SER A 23 7.26 -9.16 3.57
C SER A 23 6.54 -9.92 2.47
N GLN A 24 5.75 -9.24 1.62
CA GLN A 24 5.05 -9.87 0.51
C GLN A 24 6.00 -10.46 -0.52
N ILE A 25 7.03 -9.70 -0.90
CA ILE A 25 8.05 -10.14 -1.85
C ILE A 25 8.80 -11.36 -1.29
N ALA A 26 9.21 -11.31 -0.02
CA ALA A 26 9.89 -12.41 0.64
C ALA A 26 9.00 -13.65 0.82
N TYR A 27 7.73 -13.46 1.19
CA TYR A 27 6.72 -14.51 1.29
C TYR A 27 6.58 -15.30 -0.03
N LYS A 28 6.68 -14.62 -1.16
CA LYS A 28 6.62 -15.23 -2.51
C LYS A 28 7.95 -15.80 -2.99
N GLY A 29 8.99 -15.80 -2.14
CA GLY A 29 10.24 -16.54 -2.35
C GLY A 29 11.36 -15.76 -3.03
N PHE A 30 11.28 -14.44 -3.11
CA PHE A 30 12.43 -13.63 -3.52
C PHE A 30 13.38 -13.40 -2.35
N ASN A 31 14.66 -13.21 -2.67
CA ASN A 31 15.65 -12.74 -1.70
C ASN A 31 15.42 -11.26 -1.43
N VAL A 32 15.15 -10.89 -0.20
CA VAL A 32 14.82 -9.49 0.14
C VAL A 32 15.87 -8.90 1.08
N THR A 33 16.38 -7.75 0.68
CA THR A 33 17.14 -6.84 1.56
C THR A 33 16.29 -5.59 1.79
N VAL A 34 16.18 -5.16 3.03
CA VAL A 34 15.56 -3.88 3.37
C VAL A 34 16.65 -2.91 3.77
N TRP A 35 16.84 -1.89 2.94
CA TRP A 35 17.76 -0.81 3.29
C TRP A 35 17.06 0.22 4.17
N VAL A 36 17.74 0.64 5.24
CA VAL A 36 17.30 1.71 6.12
C VAL A 36 18.46 2.66 6.43
N ARG A 37 18.16 3.94 6.60
CA ARG A 37 19.18 5.00 6.65
C ARG A 37 20.09 5.01 7.88
N SER A 38 19.86 4.18 8.90
CA SER A 38 20.68 4.14 10.13
C SER A 38 20.41 2.91 10.98
N GLU A 39 21.33 2.58 11.87
CA GLU A 39 21.17 1.52 12.88
C GLU A 39 19.93 1.72 13.77
N ALA A 40 19.63 2.96 14.16
CA ALA A 40 18.42 3.27 14.90
C ALA A 40 17.15 2.93 14.11
N SER A 41 17.21 2.99 12.78
CA SER A 41 16.10 2.58 11.90
C SER A 41 15.95 1.06 11.82
N ILE A 42 17.04 0.29 11.96
CA ILE A 42 16.98 -1.18 12.11
C ILE A 42 16.18 -1.54 13.36
N GLY A 43 16.44 -0.87 14.48
CA GLY A 43 15.69 -1.09 15.73
C GLY A 43 14.18 -0.87 15.60
N ARG A 44 13.75 0.05 14.71
CA ARG A 44 12.33 0.29 14.41
C ARG A 44 11.77 -0.67 13.35
N ALA A 45 12.60 -1.14 12.44
CA ALA A 45 12.19 -2.05 11.35
C ALA A 45 11.89 -3.45 11.86
N LYS A 46 12.74 -4.00 12.75
CA LYS A 46 12.58 -5.35 13.29
C LYS A 46 11.18 -5.63 13.88
N PRO A 47 10.66 -4.84 14.84
CA PRO A 47 9.32 -5.10 15.39
C PRO A 47 8.21 -4.92 14.36
N ARG A 48 8.38 -4.07 13.34
CA ARG A 48 7.39 -3.93 12.26
C ARG A 48 7.34 -5.18 11.39
N LEU A 49 8.48 -5.70 10.96
CA LEU A 49 8.54 -6.93 10.18
C LEU A 49 7.97 -8.11 10.98
N ALA A 50 8.28 -8.21 12.28
CA ALA A 50 7.71 -9.21 13.16
C ALA A 50 6.18 -9.09 13.25
N ALA A 51 5.64 -7.88 13.42
CA ALA A 51 4.21 -7.65 13.47
C ALA A 51 3.50 -8.01 12.13
N ILE A 52 4.13 -7.73 10.98
CA ILE A 52 3.60 -8.14 9.68
C ILE A 52 3.64 -9.67 9.54
N ARG A 53 4.72 -10.32 9.96
CA ARG A 53 4.82 -11.78 9.96
C ARG A 53 3.67 -12.44 10.75
N GLU A 54 3.36 -11.93 11.95
CA GLU A 54 2.24 -12.43 12.74
C GLU A 54 0.88 -12.19 12.04
N GLN A 55 0.71 -11.09 11.33
CA GLN A 55 -0.50 -10.85 10.54
C GLN A 55 -0.66 -11.86 9.39
N TYR A 56 0.45 -12.27 8.75
CA TYR A 56 0.44 -13.32 7.73
C TYR A 56 0.07 -14.68 8.33
N ALA A 57 0.68 -15.03 9.46
CA ALA A 57 0.35 -16.27 10.19
C ALA A 57 -1.14 -16.28 10.58
N ALA A 58 -1.63 -15.20 11.18
CA ALA A 58 -3.04 -15.08 11.56
C ALA A 58 -4.00 -15.16 10.36
N ALA A 59 -3.63 -14.58 9.20
CA ALA A 59 -4.44 -14.66 8.00
C ALA A 59 -4.52 -16.10 7.44
N LEU A 60 -3.42 -16.86 7.48
CA LEU A 60 -3.36 -18.25 7.04
C LEU A 60 -4.13 -19.16 8.00
N GLU A 61 -3.97 -18.97 9.31
CA GLU A 61 -4.75 -19.68 10.32
C GLU A 61 -6.25 -19.38 10.23
N GLY A 62 -6.61 -18.12 9.95
CA GLY A 62 -8.00 -17.73 9.71
C GLY A 62 -8.57 -18.43 8.49
N TRP A 63 -7.81 -18.51 7.41
CA TRP A 63 -8.23 -19.19 6.19
C TRP A 63 -8.43 -20.71 6.38
N LYS A 64 -7.56 -21.38 7.14
CA LYS A 64 -7.75 -22.80 7.52
C LYS A 64 -9.07 -23.04 8.22
N LYS A 65 -9.47 -22.14 9.12
CA LYS A 65 -10.71 -22.25 9.91
C LYS A 65 -11.96 -21.87 9.12
N ASP A 66 -11.85 -20.90 8.22
CA ASP A 66 -12.95 -20.35 7.46
C ASP A 66 -12.49 -19.97 6.05
N PRO A 67 -12.90 -20.73 5.00
CA PRO A 67 -12.56 -20.44 3.60
C PRO A 67 -12.96 -19.04 3.13
N ALA A 68 -13.90 -18.36 3.81
CA ALA A 68 -14.28 -16.99 3.49
C ALA A 68 -13.17 -15.97 3.85
N GLN A 69 -12.22 -16.35 4.71
CA GLN A 69 -11.07 -15.53 5.08
C GLN A 69 -9.87 -15.63 4.12
N TYR A 70 -10.04 -16.34 3.02
CA TYR A 70 -9.03 -16.41 1.96
C TYR A 70 -8.52 -15.03 1.54
N CYS A 71 -7.19 -14.89 1.47
CA CYS A 71 -6.52 -13.69 1.02
C CYS A 71 -5.79 -13.96 -0.30
N ARG A 72 -6.21 -13.29 -1.37
CA ARG A 72 -5.68 -13.50 -2.74
C ARG A 72 -4.16 -13.26 -2.87
N GLY A 73 -3.58 -12.38 -2.08
CA GLY A 73 -2.14 -12.13 -2.10
C GLY A 73 -1.32 -13.27 -1.51
N LEU A 74 -1.93 -14.17 -0.73
CA LEU A 74 -1.24 -15.33 -0.14
C LEU A 74 -1.13 -16.49 -1.12
N SER A 75 -2.19 -16.79 -1.87
CA SER A 75 -2.22 -17.85 -2.88
C SER A 75 -3.08 -17.45 -4.06
N ASP A 76 -2.76 -17.97 -5.24
CA ASP A 76 -3.62 -17.85 -6.43
C ASP A 76 -4.75 -18.90 -6.39
N GLU A 77 -4.57 -19.98 -5.62
CA GLU A 77 -5.55 -21.05 -5.44
C GLU A 77 -6.33 -20.82 -4.15
N LYS A 78 -7.66 -20.82 -4.23
CA LYS A 78 -8.57 -20.60 -3.11
C LYS A 78 -8.90 -21.87 -2.35
N ASP A 79 -9.02 -22.99 -3.06
CA ASP A 79 -9.53 -24.25 -2.51
C ASP A 79 -8.37 -25.20 -2.15
N LEU A 80 -7.52 -24.76 -1.20
CA LEU A 80 -6.40 -25.54 -0.67
C LEU A 80 -6.85 -26.36 0.55
N THR A 81 -6.24 -27.56 0.72
CA THR A 81 -6.37 -28.34 1.96
C THR A 81 -5.59 -27.70 3.10
N GLU A 82 -5.90 -28.06 4.36
CA GLU A 82 -5.16 -27.57 5.53
C GLU A 82 -3.66 -27.88 5.41
N GLU A 83 -3.26 -29.09 4.96
CA GLU A 83 -1.86 -29.45 4.79
C GLU A 83 -1.18 -28.59 3.71
N GLN A 84 -1.89 -28.20 2.64
CA GLN A 84 -1.36 -27.32 1.62
C GLN A 84 -1.18 -25.89 2.16
N ILE A 85 -2.13 -25.41 2.99
CA ILE A 85 -2.01 -24.11 3.66
C ILE A 85 -0.85 -24.12 4.66
N ASP A 86 -0.66 -25.21 5.42
CA ASP A 86 0.48 -25.38 6.35
C ASP A 86 1.83 -25.35 5.62
N ALA A 87 1.91 -26.02 4.46
CA ALA A 87 3.11 -25.97 3.63
C ALA A 87 3.39 -24.57 3.09
N LEU A 88 2.33 -23.84 2.67
CA LEU A 88 2.40 -22.47 2.22
C LEU A 88 2.85 -21.53 3.35
N GLU A 89 2.28 -21.69 4.55
CA GLU A 89 2.64 -20.94 5.75
C GLU A 89 4.11 -21.14 6.10
N LYS A 90 4.54 -22.37 6.25
CA LYS A 90 5.93 -22.72 6.59
C LYS A 90 6.92 -22.10 5.61
N LYS A 91 6.66 -22.22 4.32
CA LYS A 91 7.52 -21.68 3.26
C LYS A 91 7.51 -20.15 3.26
N GLY A 92 6.32 -19.56 3.32
CA GLY A 92 6.15 -18.12 3.22
C GLY A 92 6.70 -17.36 4.43
N LEU A 93 6.43 -17.86 5.65
CA LEU A 93 6.96 -17.25 6.87
C LEU A 93 8.48 -17.39 6.96
N ALA A 94 9.07 -18.53 6.54
CA ALA A 94 10.53 -18.66 6.43
C ALA A 94 11.13 -17.65 5.45
N GLY A 95 10.42 -17.32 4.35
CA GLY A 95 10.81 -16.24 3.44
C GLY A 95 10.85 -14.90 4.16
N ILE A 96 9.80 -14.54 4.91
CA ILE A 96 9.76 -13.29 5.70
C ILE A 96 10.88 -13.26 6.74
N ASP A 97 11.13 -14.38 7.44
CA ASP A 97 12.19 -14.50 8.45
C ASP A 97 13.59 -14.34 7.85
N SER A 98 13.77 -14.56 6.54
CA SER A 98 15.04 -14.42 5.82
C SER A 98 15.39 -12.99 5.41
N ILE A 99 14.48 -12.01 5.60
CA ILE A 99 14.69 -10.60 5.22
C ILE A 99 15.93 -10.05 5.94
N LYS A 100 16.85 -9.49 5.14
CA LYS A 100 18.04 -8.82 5.64
C LYS A 100 17.79 -7.35 5.86
N LEU A 101 18.30 -6.80 6.97
CA LEU A 101 18.29 -5.37 7.24
C LEU A 101 19.70 -4.82 7.04
N GLU A 102 19.85 -3.76 6.26
CA GLU A 102 21.15 -3.19 5.90
C GLU A 102 21.10 -1.66 5.90
N THR A 103 22.21 -1.01 6.26
CA THR A 103 22.36 0.45 6.21
C THR A 103 23.37 0.91 5.18
N ASP A 104 24.26 0.02 4.77
CA ASP A 104 25.28 0.27 3.77
C ASP A 104 24.69 0.17 2.36
N TYR A 105 24.98 1.16 1.50
CA TYR A 105 24.45 1.19 0.14
C TYR A 105 24.99 0.05 -0.72
N ASP A 106 26.32 -0.20 -0.69
CA ASP A 106 26.90 -1.22 -1.55
C ASP A 106 26.38 -2.61 -1.20
N LYS A 107 26.28 -2.92 0.10
CA LYS A 107 25.73 -4.20 0.55
C LYS A 107 24.26 -4.38 0.23
N ALA A 108 23.49 -3.29 0.26
CA ALA A 108 22.06 -3.37 0.03
C ALA A 108 21.67 -3.39 -1.46
N PHE A 109 22.45 -2.71 -2.33
CA PHE A 109 21.98 -2.42 -3.68
C PHE A 109 22.84 -3.02 -4.80
N SER A 110 24.12 -3.39 -4.56
CA SER A 110 25.05 -3.81 -5.62
C SER A 110 24.67 -5.11 -6.36
N ASP A 111 23.75 -5.90 -5.84
CA ASP A 111 23.25 -7.13 -6.48
C ASP A 111 21.74 -7.08 -6.77
N ALA A 112 21.07 -5.95 -6.52
CA ALA A 112 19.65 -5.83 -6.70
C ALA A 112 19.23 -5.93 -8.18
N ASP A 113 18.25 -6.80 -8.45
CA ASP A 113 17.57 -6.86 -9.75
C ASP A 113 16.46 -5.80 -9.82
N ILE A 114 15.74 -5.62 -8.70
CA ILE A 114 14.71 -4.61 -8.53
C ILE A 114 14.96 -3.88 -7.20
N VAL A 115 14.75 -2.56 -7.22
CA VAL A 115 14.66 -1.73 -6.02
C VAL A 115 13.27 -1.16 -5.94
N VAL A 116 12.60 -1.29 -4.78
CA VAL A 116 11.32 -0.62 -4.48
C VAL A 116 11.57 0.48 -3.46
N GLU A 117 11.41 1.72 -3.85
CA GLU A 117 11.58 2.89 -2.99
C GLU A 117 10.31 3.17 -2.20
N CYS A 118 10.43 3.15 -0.86
CA CYS A 118 9.39 3.38 0.14
C CYS A 118 9.88 4.35 1.23
N ILE A 119 10.72 5.34 0.87
CA ILE A 119 11.20 6.36 1.82
C ILE A 119 10.14 7.43 2.07
N ASN A 120 10.45 8.40 2.93
CA ASN A 120 9.52 9.47 3.28
C ASN A 120 9.06 10.27 2.05
N GLU A 121 7.81 10.74 2.09
CA GLU A 121 7.22 11.61 1.07
C GLU A 121 7.72 13.07 1.20
N ASN A 122 9.05 13.23 1.06
CA ASN A 122 9.72 14.52 1.02
C ASN A 122 10.51 14.63 -0.30
N PRO A 123 10.24 15.63 -1.16
CA PRO A 123 10.83 15.70 -2.48
C PRO A 123 12.36 15.88 -2.46
N ASP A 124 12.89 16.65 -1.50
CA ASP A 124 14.33 16.88 -1.42
C ASP A 124 15.06 15.63 -0.91
N GLU A 125 14.49 14.92 0.07
CA GLU A 125 15.02 13.63 0.54
C GLU A 125 15.02 12.59 -0.59
N LYS A 126 13.93 12.51 -1.39
CA LYS A 126 13.85 11.59 -2.53
C LYS A 126 14.88 11.93 -3.61
N ARG A 127 15.06 13.20 -3.98
CA ARG A 127 16.09 13.60 -4.95
C ARG A 127 17.49 13.26 -4.47
N ALA A 128 17.81 13.56 -3.23
CA ALA A 128 19.11 13.23 -2.63
C ALA A 128 19.34 11.71 -2.61
N PHE A 129 18.33 10.95 -2.21
CA PHE A 129 18.38 9.49 -2.19
C PHE A 129 18.59 8.90 -3.59
N TYR A 130 17.84 9.33 -4.61
CA TYR A 130 18.00 8.79 -5.97
C TYR A 130 19.38 9.11 -6.57
N LYS A 131 19.90 10.32 -6.35
CA LYS A 131 21.25 10.70 -6.82
C LYS A 131 22.34 9.89 -6.15
N GLU A 132 22.19 9.56 -4.86
CA GLU A 132 23.14 8.70 -4.17
C GLU A 132 23.00 7.26 -4.64
N LEU A 133 21.77 6.73 -4.65
CA LEU A 133 21.45 5.37 -5.06
C LEU A 133 21.98 5.04 -6.46
N ALA A 134 21.90 5.98 -7.41
CA ALA A 134 22.37 5.79 -8.79
C ALA A 134 23.84 5.37 -8.89
N LYS A 135 24.67 5.72 -7.89
CA LYS A 135 26.11 5.37 -7.85
C LYS A 135 26.37 3.91 -7.48
N HIS A 136 25.39 3.26 -6.82
CA HIS A 136 25.53 1.93 -6.24
C HIS A 136 24.75 0.85 -7.00
N LEU A 137 23.89 1.25 -7.95
CA LEU A 137 23.03 0.31 -8.67
C LEU A 137 23.73 -0.31 -9.88
N PRO A 138 23.67 -1.64 -10.05
CA PRO A 138 24.02 -2.29 -11.32
C PRO A 138 23.20 -1.73 -12.49
N GLU A 139 23.76 -1.82 -13.69
CA GLU A 139 23.02 -1.39 -14.90
C GLU A 139 21.71 -2.16 -15.10
N LYS A 140 21.67 -3.44 -14.71
CA LYS A 140 20.47 -4.30 -14.82
C LYS A 140 19.28 -3.83 -13.99
N THR A 141 19.53 -3.10 -12.90
CA THR A 141 18.51 -2.84 -11.85
C THR A 141 17.38 -1.97 -12.33
N ILE A 142 16.16 -2.43 -12.10
CA ILE A 142 14.92 -1.65 -12.28
C ILE A 142 14.61 -0.96 -10.95
N LEU A 143 14.27 0.31 -11.03
CA LEU A 143 13.92 1.14 -9.88
C LEU A 143 12.44 1.48 -9.90
N LEU A 144 11.75 1.14 -8.83
CA LEU A 144 10.32 1.36 -8.65
C LEU A 144 10.07 2.30 -7.47
N THR A 145 9.08 3.16 -7.56
CA THR A 145 8.60 3.96 -6.42
C THR A 145 7.20 3.52 -6.00
N ASP A 146 6.96 3.44 -4.68
CA ASP A 146 5.63 3.24 -4.09
C ASP A 146 4.98 4.57 -3.67
N SER A 147 5.51 5.71 -4.14
CA SER A 147 4.98 7.02 -3.75
C SER A 147 3.50 7.15 -4.09
N SER A 148 2.68 7.51 -3.08
CA SER A 148 1.25 7.79 -3.26
C SER A 148 0.98 9.24 -3.66
N THR A 149 1.99 10.12 -3.55
CA THR A 149 1.84 11.57 -3.66
C THR A 149 2.46 12.13 -4.91
N PHE A 150 3.67 11.67 -5.25
CA PHE A 150 4.45 12.21 -6.36
C PHE A 150 4.33 11.36 -7.62
N MET A 151 4.19 12.05 -8.75
CA MET A 151 4.31 11.39 -10.05
C MET A 151 5.75 10.96 -10.30
N PRO A 152 5.99 9.78 -10.87
CA PRO A 152 7.35 9.30 -11.11
C PRO A 152 8.15 10.25 -12.03
N SER A 153 7.54 10.96 -12.96
CA SER A 153 8.21 11.98 -13.78
C SER A 153 8.91 13.07 -12.97
N THR A 154 8.46 13.31 -11.73
CA THR A 154 9.07 14.29 -10.80
C THR A 154 10.54 13.97 -10.50
N PHE A 155 10.91 12.69 -10.50
CA PHE A 155 12.23 12.22 -10.07
C PHE A 155 12.96 11.40 -11.13
N MET A 156 12.36 11.13 -12.29
CA MET A 156 12.92 10.18 -13.26
C MET A 156 14.34 10.54 -13.70
N GLU A 157 14.68 11.82 -13.82
CA GLU A 157 16.03 12.26 -14.19
C GLU A 157 17.03 12.10 -13.02
N ASP A 158 16.58 12.27 -11.78
CA ASP A 158 17.41 12.12 -10.60
C ASP A 158 17.86 10.67 -10.37
N THR A 159 17.13 9.71 -10.96
CA THR A 159 17.44 8.26 -10.85
C THR A 159 18.64 7.82 -11.69
N GLY A 160 19.05 8.62 -12.68
CA GLY A 160 20.10 8.26 -13.66
C GLY A 160 19.75 7.10 -14.60
N ARG A 161 18.48 6.60 -14.54
CA ARG A 161 17.98 5.47 -15.35
C ARG A 161 16.50 5.60 -15.68
N PRO A 162 16.07 6.71 -16.33
CA PRO A 162 14.66 7.01 -16.54
C PRO A 162 13.91 5.94 -17.35
N GLU A 163 14.61 5.17 -18.20
CA GLU A 163 14.05 4.07 -18.97
C GLU A 163 13.75 2.81 -18.12
N LYS A 164 14.36 2.71 -16.94
CA LYS A 164 14.20 1.61 -15.96
C LYS A 164 13.52 2.07 -14.67
N TYR A 165 12.84 3.22 -14.72
CA TYR A 165 12.16 3.80 -13.57
C TYR A 165 10.67 3.98 -13.83
N MET A 166 9.85 3.60 -12.84
CA MET A 166 8.40 3.74 -12.87
C MET A 166 7.79 3.55 -11.49
N THR A 167 6.46 3.65 -11.40
CA THR A 167 5.72 3.36 -10.17
C THR A 167 5.22 1.93 -10.13
N LEU A 168 5.28 1.36 -8.91
CA LEU A 168 4.54 0.16 -8.50
C LEU A 168 3.89 0.48 -7.15
N HIS A 169 2.63 0.92 -7.18
CA HIS A 169 1.88 1.42 -6.03
C HIS A 169 0.91 0.39 -5.47
N PHE A 170 0.79 0.31 -4.15
CA PHE A 170 0.02 -0.71 -3.47
C PHE A 170 -1.02 -0.12 -2.52
N ALA A 171 -2.10 -0.86 -2.28
CA ALA A 171 -3.00 -0.60 -1.17
C ALA A 171 -2.45 -1.16 0.15
N ASN A 172 -2.91 -0.62 1.28
CA ASN A 172 -2.58 -1.20 2.60
C ASN A 172 -3.15 -2.62 2.75
N GLN A 173 -2.53 -3.43 3.61
CA GLN A 173 -2.82 -4.86 3.79
C GLN A 173 -2.67 -5.61 2.46
N ILE A 174 -1.50 -5.48 1.86
CA ILE A 174 -1.15 -5.95 0.52
C ILE A 174 -1.49 -7.43 0.28
N TRP A 175 -1.41 -8.30 1.30
CA TRP A 175 -1.81 -9.71 1.20
C TRP A 175 -3.32 -9.91 1.07
N LYS A 176 -4.15 -8.96 1.52
CA LYS A 176 -5.62 -8.94 1.37
C LYS A 176 -6.05 -8.17 0.14
N ASN A 177 -5.53 -6.96 0.01
CA ASN A 177 -5.83 -6.01 -1.07
C ASN A 177 -4.74 -6.12 -2.13
N ASN A 178 -4.66 -7.25 -2.81
CA ASN A 178 -3.55 -7.61 -3.70
C ASN A 178 -3.56 -6.88 -5.05
N LEU A 179 -3.92 -5.61 -5.09
CA LEU A 179 -3.76 -4.77 -6.26
C LEU A 179 -2.37 -4.12 -6.29
N ALA A 180 -1.83 -3.96 -7.49
CA ALA A 180 -0.61 -3.21 -7.75
C ALA A 180 -0.82 -2.29 -8.96
N GLU A 181 -0.83 -1.00 -8.76
CA GLU A 181 -0.98 0.00 -9.82
C GLU A 181 0.38 0.24 -10.47
N VAL A 182 0.47 -0.11 -11.74
CA VAL A 182 1.71 -0.09 -12.53
C VAL A 182 1.65 1.11 -13.47
N MET A 183 2.41 2.16 -13.17
CA MET A 183 2.34 3.43 -13.90
C MET A 183 3.71 3.82 -14.45
N LYS A 184 3.82 3.88 -15.78
CA LYS A 184 5.06 4.27 -16.47
C LYS A 184 5.17 5.79 -16.64
N THR A 185 6.40 6.27 -16.76
CA THR A 185 6.72 7.61 -17.22
C THR A 185 6.75 7.67 -18.76
N SER A 186 6.94 8.85 -19.31
CA SER A 186 7.17 9.02 -20.76
C SER A 186 8.48 8.39 -21.25
N LYS A 187 9.43 8.08 -20.35
CA LYS A 187 10.74 7.51 -20.67
C LYS A 187 10.87 6.03 -20.34
N THR A 188 10.00 5.49 -19.50
CA THR A 188 10.02 4.07 -19.14
C THR A 188 9.90 3.19 -20.39
N SER A 189 10.83 2.25 -20.56
CA SER A 189 10.79 1.34 -21.72
C SER A 189 9.61 0.36 -21.60
N GLU A 190 9.05 -0.05 -22.74
CA GLU A 190 7.94 -1.01 -22.76
C GLU A 190 8.35 -2.37 -22.17
N GLU A 191 9.59 -2.80 -22.44
CA GLU A 191 10.15 -4.03 -21.87
C GLU A 191 10.15 -4.01 -20.32
N VAL A 192 10.54 -2.87 -19.71
CA VAL A 192 10.50 -2.71 -18.25
C VAL A 192 9.07 -2.67 -17.75
N PHE A 193 8.17 -1.97 -18.45
CA PHE A 193 6.76 -1.91 -18.10
C PHE A 193 6.10 -3.30 -18.07
N GLU A 194 6.39 -4.14 -19.07
CA GLU A 194 5.88 -5.52 -19.10
C GLU A 194 6.50 -6.39 -18.01
N LEU A 195 7.83 -6.30 -17.81
CA LEU A 195 8.52 -7.07 -16.80
C LEU A 195 8.02 -6.75 -15.37
N VAL A 196 7.75 -5.49 -15.06
CA VAL A 196 7.23 -5.08 -13.75
C VAL A 196 5.82 -5.64 -13.50
N GLN A 197 5.00 -5.78 -14.53
CA GLN A 197 3.71 -6.46 -14.42
C GLN A 197 3.87 -7.94 -14.08
N GLU A 198 4.81 -8.63 -14.73
CA GLU A 198 5.12 -10.04 -14.42
C GLU A 198 5.72 -10.18 -13.01
N PHE A 199 6.53 -9.22 -12.57
CA PHE A 199 7.02 -9.17 -11.20
C PHE A 199 5.87 -8.99 -10.21
N ALA A 200 4.94 -8.08 -10.47
CA ALA A 200 3.75 -7.87 -9.64
C ALA A 200 2.93 -9.16 -9.52
N LYS A 201 2.71 -9.89 -10.61
CA LYS A 201 2.03 -11.20 -10.58
C LYS A 201 2.80 -12.20 -9.72
N LYS A 202 4.12 -12.33 -9.91
CA LYS A 202 4.94 -13.27 -9.13
C LYS A 202 4.95 -12.95 -7.64
N MET A 203 4.81 -11.69 -7.26
CA MET A 203 4.66 -11.33 -5.85
C MET A 203 3.21 -11.45 -5.34
N GLY A 204 2.31 -12.06 -6.11
CA GLY A 204 0.92 -12.34 -5.72
C GLY A 204 -0.04 -11.17 -5.91
N MET A 205 0.34 -10.16 -6.72
CA MET A 205 -0.48 -8.99 -6.98
C MET A 205 -1.20 -9.09 -8.33
N VAL A 206 -2.31 -8.36 -8.43
CA VAL A 206 -3.00 -8.11 -9.69
C VAL A 206 -2.48 -6.78 -10.25
N PRO A 207 -1.68 -6.79 -11.34
CA PRO A 207 -1.17 -5.56 -11.93
C PRO A 207 -2.28 -4.79 -12.64
N LEU A 208 -2.47 -3.54 -12.23
CA LEU A 208 -3.43 -2.60 -12.82
C LEU A 208 -2.65 -1.55 -13.61
N LYS A 209 -2.84 -1.56 -14.93
CA LYS A 209 -2.04 -0.74 -15.86
C LYS A 209 -2.53 0.69 -15.90
N LEU A 210 -1.60 1.63 -15.71
CA LEU A 210 -1.82 3.04 -16.05
C LEU A 210 -0.93 3.40 -17.25
N TYR A 211 -1.56 3.76 -18.36
CA TYR A 211 -0.89 4.06 -19.63
C TYR A 211 -0.28 5.45 -19.68
N LYS A 212 -0.66 6.31 -18.74
CA LYS A 212 -0.10 7.64 -18.51
C LYS A 212 -0.15 7.98 -17.02
N GLU A 213 0.65 8.96 -16.63
CA GLU A 213 0.66 9.43 -15.26
C GLU A 213 -0.69 10.04 -14.86
N GLN A 214 -1.17 9.63 -13.69
CA GLN A 214 -2.42 10.08 -13.08
C GLN A 214 -2.22 10.31 -11.59
N PRO A 215 -2.33 11.56 -11.09
CA PRO A 215 -2.36 11.84 -9.66
C PRO A 215 -3.47 11.05 -8.96
N GLY A 216 -3.12 10.37 -7.86
CA GLY A 216 -4.07 9.52 -7.14
C GLY A 216 -4.33 8.16 -7.78
N TYR A 217 -3.63 7.86 -8.89
CA TYR A 217 -3.77 6.57 -9.58
C TYR A 217 -5.23 6.26 -9.96
N ILE A 218 -5.57 5.00 -10.22
CA ILE A 218 -6.96 4.59 -10.48
C ILE A 218 -7.74 4.55 -9.16
N LEU A 219 -7.15 3.90 -8.13
CA LEU A 219 -7.84 3.63 -6.88
C LEU A 219 -8.30 4.92 -6.18
N ASN A 220 -7.38 5.84 -5.90
CA ASN A 220 -7.72 7.06 -5.18
C ASN A 220 -8.54 8.02 -6.05
N THR A 221 -8.37 8.00 -7.39
CA THR A 221 -9.20 8.78 -8.33
C THR A 221 -10.68 8.35 -8.26
N LEU A 222 -10.95 7.07 -7.97
CA LEU A 222 -12.31 6.56 -7.78
C LEU A 222 -12.80 6.77 -6.34
N LEU A 223 -11.96 6.46 -5.34
CA LEU A 223 -12.36 6.48 -3.93
C LEU A 223 -12.61 7.88 -3.38
N ILE A 224 -11.74 8.85 -3.69
CA ILE A 224 -11.84 10.19 -3.09
C ILE A 224 -13.14 10.89 -3.48
N PRO A 225 -13.56 10.94 -4.76
CA PRO A 225 -14.86 11.49 -5.14
C PRO A 225 -16.04 10.73 -4.53
N TRP A 226 -15.94 9.40 -4.44
CA TRP A 226 -16.99 8.58 -3.84
C TRP A 226 -17.16 8.88 -2.34
N PHE A 227 -16.10 8.95 -1.56
CA PHE A 227 -16.14 9.37 -0.17
C PHE A 227 -16.63 10.82 -0.02
N LYS A 228 -16.18 11.73 -0.91
CA LYS A 228 -16.63 13.12 -0.92
C LYS A 228 -18.14 13.21 -1.10
N ALA A 229 -18.71 12.42 -2.01
CA ALA A 229 -20.16 12.39 -2.25
C ALA A 229 -20.92 11.88 -1.00
N ALA A 230 -20.46 10.79 -0.38
CA ALA A 230 -21.08 10.27 0.84
C ALA A 230 -20.98 11.26 2.01
N LEU A 231 -19.79 11.81 2.24
CA LEU A 231 -19.56 12.81 3.29
C LEU A 231 -20.36 14.10 3.04
N TYR A 232 -20.53 14.52 1.79
CA TYR A 232 -21.38 15.67 1.45
C TYR A 232 -22.81 15.48 1.94
N LEU A 233 -23.42 14.33 1.63
CA LEU A 233 -24.81 14.04 2.03
C LEU A 233 -24.97 14.08 3.56
N ALA A 234 -24.02 13.54 4.31
CA ALA A 234 -24.08 13.54 5.76
C ALA A 234 -23.76 14.93 6.36
N ALA A 235 -22.72 15.60 5.86
CA ALA A 235 -22.28 16.90 6.38
C ALA A 235 -23.29 18.02 6.15
N THR A 236 -24.08 17.93 5.08
CA THR A 236 -25.16 18.88 4.76
C THR A 236 -26.52 18.51 5.35
N GLY A 237 -26.59 17.37 6.07
CA GLY A 237 -27.84 16.93 6.72
C GLY A 237 -28.90 16.35 5.77
N VAL A 238 -28.48 15.94 4.55
CA VAL A 238 -29.38 15.26 3.60
C VAL A 238 -29.76 13.88 4.14
N SER A 239 -28.81 13.14 4.73
CA SER A 239 -29.07 11.85 5.36
C SER A 239 -27.99 11.53 6.40
N ASP A 240 -28.20 10.43 7.15
CA ASP A 240 -27.25 9.91 8.12
C ASP A 240 -26.31 8.84 7.49
N PRO A 241 -25.16 8.52 8.13
CA PRO A 241 -24.21 7.52 7.65
C PRO A 241 -24.82 6.13 7.41
N GLU A 242 -25.70 5.69 8.30
CA GLU A 242 -26.34 4.37 8.24
C GLU A 242 -27.23 4.25 6.99
N THR A 243 -28.06 5.25 6.73
CA THR A 243 -28.95 5.28 5.57
C THR A 243 -28.16 5.37 4.26
N ILE A 244 -27.07 6.16 4.21
CA ILE A 244 -26.22 6.28 3.01
C ILE A 244 -25.53 4.95 2.72
N ASP A 245 -24.95 4.31 3.73
CA ASP A 245 -24.29 3.01 3.59
C ASP A 245 -25.30 1.92 3.18
N LEU A 246 -26.49 1.91 3.79
CA LEU A 246 -27.56 0.96 3.44
C LEU A 246 -28.01 1.14 1.97
N THR A 247 -28.17 2.39 1.51
CA THR A 247 -28.51 2.68 0.12
C THR A 247 -27.50 2.07 -0.83
N TRP A 248 -26.19 2.25 -0.55
CA TRP A 248 -25.12 1.68 -1.35
C TRP A 248 -25.16 0.14 -1.38
N VAL A 249 -25.34 -0.48 -0.22
CA VAL A 249 -25.38 -1.95 -0.08
C VAL A 249 -26.57 -2.54 -0.84
N LEU A 250 -27.74 -1.94 -0.72
CA LEU A 250 -28.96 -2.45 -1.38
C LEU A 250 -28.91 -2.33 -2.90
N ASP A 251 -28.34 -1.25 -3.43
CA ASP A 251 -28.25 -1.03 -4.87
C ASP A 251 -27.17 -1.93 -5.52
N THR A 252 -26.00 -2.03 -4.87
CA THR A 252 -24.85 -2.71 -5.47
C THR A 252 -24.72 -4.19 -5.09
N GLY A 253 -25.39 -4.65 -4.05
CA GLY A 253 -25.18 -5.97 -3.45
C GLY A 253 -23.82 -6.10 -2.75
N ALA A 254 -23.14 -4.99 -2.47
CA ALA A 254 -21.83 -5.01 -1.83
C ALA A 254 -21.90 -5.52 -0.38
N ASP A 255 -20.78 -6.10 0.10
CA ASP A 255 -20.64 -6.39 1.52
C ASP A 255 -20.80 -5.10 2.35
N PRO A 256 -21.59 -5.12 3.45
CA PRO A 256 -21.81 -3.94 4.29
C PRO A 256 -20.52 -3.27 4.77
N GLY A 257 -19.49 -4.05 5.04
CA GLY A 257 -18.16 -3.54 5.44
C GLY A 257 -17.39 -2.83 4.32
N GLN A 258 -17.93 -2.84 3.09
CA GLN A 258 -17.38 -2.14 1.93
C GLN A 258 -18.13 -0.85 1.61
N ALA A 259 -19.15 -0.49 2.39
CA ALA A 259 -19.89 0.76 2.25
C ALA A 259 -19.05 2.00 2.66
N PRO A 260 -19.41 3.21 2.17
CA PRO A 260 -18.57 4.41 2.30
C PRO A 260 -18.11 4.71 3.73
N PHE A 261 -19.02 4.82 4.68
CA PHE A 261 -18.69 5.20 6.06
C PHE A 261 -17.97 4.08 6.82
N ARG A 262 -18.29 2.82 6.53
CA ARG A 262 -17.53 1.68 7.04
C ARG A 262 -16.09 1.68 6.55
N LYS A 263 -15.85 2.05 5.28
CA LYS A 263 -14.49 2.21 4.74
C LYS A 263 -13.75 3.41 5.35
N LEU A 264 -14.43 4.53 5.55
CA LEU A 264 -13.83 5.70 6.21
C LEU A 264 -13.38 5.36 7.63
N ASP A 265 -14.17 4.61 8.40
CA ASP A 265 -13.79 4.13 9.73
C ASP A 265 -12.59 3.17 9.71
N LYS A 266 -12.48 2.31 8.67
CA LYS A 266 -11.30 1.44 8.48
C LYS A 266 -10.02 2.22 8.13
N ILE A 267 -10.14 3.27 7.33
CA ILE A 267 -9.03 4.16 6.95
C ILE A 267 -8.59 5.00 8.15
N GLY A 268 -9.52 5.39 8.99
CA GLY A 268 -9.33 6.28 10.14
C GLY A 268 -9.62 7.74 9.81
N LEU A 269 -10.51 8.34 10.59
CA LEU A 269 -11.07 9.67 10.30
C LEU A 269 -10.03 10.79 10.37
N VAL A 270 -8.96 10.63 11.16
CA VAL A 270 -7.84 11.58 11.20
C VAL A 270 -7.12 11.67 9.86
N LEU A 271 -6.88 10.53 9.20
CA LEU A 271 -6.27 10.50 7.87
C LEU A 271 -7.23 11.06 6.82
N CYS A 272 -8.51 10.68 6.89
CA CYS A 272 -9.55 11.23 6.01
C CYS A 272 -9.63 12.75 6.12
N TYR A 273 -9.65 13.28 7.34
CA TYR A 273 -9.64 14.74 7.58
C TYR A 273 -8.42 15.42 6.93
N LYS A 274 -7.22 14.85 7.10
CA LYS A 274 -6.00 15.39 6.46
C LYS A 274 -6.13 15.46 4.94
N ILE A 275 -6.61 14.38 4.32
CA ILE A 275 -6.78 14.29 2.86
C ILE A 275 -7.77 15.36 2.36
N PHE A 276 -8.95 15.45 2.97
CA PHE A 276 -9.96 16.41 2.55
C PHE A 276 -9.60 17.87 2.89
N SER A 277 -8.78 18.10 3.91
CA SER A 277 -8.27 19.42 4.26
C SER A 277 -7.19 19.95 3.31
N MET A 278 -6.64 19.11 2.43
CA MET A 278 -5.71 19.56 1.37
C MET A 278 -6.42 20.32 0.24
N ASP A 279 -7.74 20.18 0.11
CA ASP A 279 -8.52 20.95 -0.87
C ASP A 279 -8.52 22.44 -0.46
N PRO A 280 -8.15 23.38 -1.35
CA PRO A 280 -8.14 24.81 -1.03
C PRO A 280 -9.49 25.37 -0.55
N GLU A 281 -10.60 24.74 -0.94
CA GLU A 281 -11.93 25.15 -0.48
C GLU A 281 -12.22 24.73 0.98
N ALA A 282 -11.45 23.82 1.55
CA ALA A 282 -11.66 23.37 2.94
C ALA A 282 -11.46 24.49 3.98
N SER A 283 -10.62 25.47 3.70
CA SER A 283 -10.40 26.63 4.55
C SER A 283 -11.44 27.74 4.42
N LYS A 284 -12.32 27.68 3.38
CA LYS A 284 -13.32 28.71 3.09
C LYS A 284 -14.64 28.39 3.78
N PRO A 285 -15.12 29.21 4.74
CA PRO A 285 -16.38 28.95 5.43
C PRO A 285 -17.58 28.78 4.47
N GLY A 286 -18.42 27.80 4.75
CA GLY A 286 -19.65 27.54 3.99
C GLY A 286 -19.48 26.72 2.72
N THR A 287 -18.24 26.46 2.26
CA THR A 287 -18.03 25.55 1.14
C THR A 287 -18.32 24.10 1.54
N VAL A 288 -18.59 23.24 0.56
CA VAL A 288 -18.81 21.80 0.79
C VAL A 288 -17.61 21.16 1.48
N MET A 289 -16.39 21.51 1.08
CA MET A 289 -15.17 20.95 1.66
C MET A 289 -14.98 21.39 3.11
N ASN A 290 -15.33 22.64 3.45
CA ASN A 290 -15.33 23.13 4.82
C ASN A 290 -16.37 22.39 5.69
N GLN A 291 -17.58 22.15 5.17
CA GLN A 291 -18.60 21.39 5.88
C GLN A 291 -18.17 19.95 6.13
N ILE A 292 -17.56 19.28 5.14
CA ILE A 292 -17.00 17.93 5.28
C ILE A 292 -15.90 17.92 6.35
N GLY A 293 -14.98 18.88 6.31
CA GLY A 293 -13.91 19.02 7.31
C GLY A 293 -14.46 19.18 8.72
N ASN A 294 -15.44 20.07 8.91
CA ASN A 294 -16.10 20.30 10.21
C ASN A 294 -16.86 19.05 10.69
N TYR A 295 -17.51 18.32 9.77
CA TYR A 295 -18.23 17.10 10.08
C TYR A 295 -17.27 16.00 10.57
N LEU A 296 -16.16 15.76 9.89
CA LEU A 296 -15.13 14.81 10.32
C LEU A 296 -14.50 15.24 11.65
N LYS A 297 -14.20 16.54 11.80
CA LYS A 297 -13.59 17.08 13.02
C LYS A 297 -14.46 16.84 14.26
N LYS A 298 -15.78 16.93 14.14
CA LYS A 298 -16.72 16.61 15.22
C LYS A 298 -16.52 15.22 15.81
N TYR A 299 -16.30 14.20 14.96
CA TYR A 299 -16.02 12.84 15.40
C TYR A 299 -14.62 12.72 16.01
N ILE A 300 -13.62 13.33 15.38
CA ILE A 300 -12.23 13.32 15.86
C ILE A 300 -12.13 13.97 17.25
N ASP A 301 -12.74 15.14 17.45
CA ASP A 301 -12.72 15.86 18.72
C ASP A 301 -13.46 15.08 19.84
N ALA A 302 -14.41 14.22 19.48
CA ALA A 302 -15.08 13.29 20.37
C ALA A 302 -14.30 12.00 20.64
N GLY A 303 -13.09 11.85 20.08
CA GLY A 303 -12.27 10.63 20.21
C GLY A 303 -12.71 9.45 19.33
N LYS A 304 -13.70 9.66 18.46
CA LYS A 304 -14.27 8.64 17.57
C LYS A 304 -13.52 8.66 16.24
N THR A 305 -12.34 8.05 16.23
CA THR A 305 -11.44 8.15 15.07
C THR A 305 -11.46 6.96 14.14
N GLY A 306 -12.34 5.98 14.37
CA GLY A 306 -12.52 4.81 13.53
C GLY A 306 -12.32 3.49 14.26
N ILE A 307 -12.19 2.41 13.51
CA ILE A 307 -12.10 1.04 14.04
C ILE A 307 -10.97 0.88 15.07
N ALA A 308 -9.82 1.49 14.84
CA ALA A 308 -8.64 1.33 15.71
C ALA A 308 -8.88 1.74 17.17
N VAL A 309 -9.87 2.58 17.44
CA VAL A 309 -10.27 3.00 18.79
C VAL A 309 -11.63 2.42 19.22
N GLY A 310 -12.22 1.54 18.39
CA GLY A 310 -13.52 0.90 18.64
C GLY A 310 -14.74 1.75 18.27
N GLU A 311 -14.58 2.99 17.86
CA GLU A 311 -15.68 3.86 17.45
C GLU A 311 -15.23 4.88 16.40
N GLY A 312 -16.06 5.06 15.37
CA GLY A 312 -15.96 6.10 14.36
C GLY A 312 -17.38 6.62 14.07
N PHE A 313 -17.82 6.51 12.82
CA PHE A 313 -19.25 6.68 12.46
C PHE A 313 -20.09 5.57 13.10
N TYR A 314 -19.51 4.40 13.27
CA TYR A 314 -20.12 3.24 13.89
C TYR A 314 -19.39 2.82 15.16
N LYS A 315 -20.06 2.04 16.02
CA LYS A 315 -19.43 1.31 17.12
C LYS A 315 -19.00 -0.07 16.66
N TYR A 316 -17.83 -0.50 17.12
CA TYR A 316 -17.23 -1.80 16.81
C TYR A 316 -17.01 -2.57 18.10
N GLU A 317 -18.07 -3.29 18.55
CA GLU A 317 -17.96 -4.22 19.67
C GLU A 317 -17.21 -5.46 19.20
N ASN A 318 -16.14 -5.84 19.90
CA ASN A 318 -15.29 -7.02 19.62
C ASN A 318 -14.41 -6.94 18.36
N TYR A 319 -13.89 -5.77 18.02
CA TYR A 319 -12.75 -5.73 17.13
C TYR A 319 -11.48 -6.02 17.94
N ASP A 320 -10.99 -7.27 17.85
CA ASP A 320 -9.70 -7.66 18.44
C ASP A 320 -8.61 -6.71 17.93
N LYS A 321 -7.88 -6.10 18.88
CA LYS A 321 -6.81 -5.13 18.65
C LYS A 321 -5.59 -5.80 18.03
#